data_b345541624494d6a068be1707e7e4a7b
#
_entry.id   b345541624494d6a068be1707e7e4a7b
#
_cell.length_a   1.000
_cell.length_b   1.000
_cell.length_c   1.000
_cell.angle_alpha   90.00
_cell.angle_beta   90.00
_cell.angle_gamma   90.00
#
_symmetry.space_group_name_H-M   'P 1'
#
loop_
_entity.id
_entity.type
_entity.pdbx_description
1 polymer ?
#
loop_
_entity_poly.entity_id
_entity_poly.type
_entity_poly.pdbx_seq_one_letter_code
_entity_poly.pdbx_strand_id
1 'polypeptide(L)'
;LIHEIIKKTKKKLIITTGQHLPQILEEILPQISELNVKLYDNLSFSQLEDITLKSRILISCHGAISHVASANKIKQIDIIDKSFNYSRWTEHFRNYNYLYRDKFDVLAGKILEKLKNF
;
A
#
# COMPACT_ATOMS: atom_id res chain seq x y z
N LEU A 1 -1.85 12.48 0.31
CA LEU A 1 -1.95 11.20 1.00
C LEU A 1 -0.70 10.86 1.82
N ILE A 2 0.48 10.95 1.22
CA ILE A 2 1.76 10.62 1.90
C ILE A 2 1.96 11.49 3.14
N HIS A 3 1.83 12.80 3.00
CA HIS A 3 1.96 13.74 4.12
C HIS A 3 0.96 13.43 5.24
N GLU A 4 -0.28 13.12 4.88
CA GLU A 4 -1.33 12.86 5.85
C GLU A 4 -1.12 11.53 6.59
N ILE A 5 -0.64 10.49 5.90
CA ILE A 5 -0.31 9.22 6.53
C ILE A 5 0.77 9.45 7.58
N ILE A 6 1.85 10.13 7.23
CA ILE A 6 2.97 10.38 8.15
C ILE A 6 2.51 11.21 9.33
N LYS A 7 1.78 12.29 9.07
CA LYS A 7 1.30 13.20 10.12
C LYS A 7 0.35 12.52 11.10
N LYS A 8 -0.58 11.71 10.59
CA LYS A 8 -1.62 11.06 11.40
C LYS A 8 -1.15 9.81 12.11
N THR A 9 -0.30 9.03 11.46
CA THR A 9 0.15 7.74 12.03
C THR A 9 1.48 7.83 12.77
N LYS A 10 2.29 8.84 12.46
CA LYS A 10 3.68 8.98 12.95
C LYS A 10 4.55 7.77 12.65
N LYS A 11 4.17 6.99 11.64
CA LYS A 11 4.90 5.79 11.24
C LYS A 11 5.82 6.09 10.07
N LYS A 12 6.87 5.28 9.96
CA LYS A 12 7.73 5.30 8.78
C LYS A 12 6.95 4.79 7.58
N LEU A 13 6.99 5.52 6.49
CA LEU A 13 6.36 5.14 5.24
C LEU A 13 7.42 4.65 4.26
N ILE A 14 7.20 3.48 3.68
CA ILE A 14 8.03 2.95 2.60
C ILE A 14 7.17 2.96 1.34
N ILE A 15 7.67 3.59 0.30
CA ILE A 15 7.04 3.62 -1.02
C ILE A 15 7.85 2.74 -1.94
N THR A 16 7.19 1.83 -2.64
CA THR A 16 7.83 0.96 -3.61
C THR A 16 7.24 1.19 -5.00
N THR A 17 8.06 1.05 -6.01
CA THR A 17 7.63 1.15 -7.40
C THR A 17 8.10 -0.08 -8.18
N GLY A 18 7.45 -0.31 -9.35
CA GLY A 18 7.91 -1.31 -10.31
C GLY A 18 9.09 -0.81 -11.14
N GLN A 19 9.12 -1.23 -12.42
CA GLN A 19 10.25 -0.94 -13.31
C GLN A 19 10.47 0.54 -13.61
N HIS A 20 9.42 1.35 -13.52
CA HIS A 20 9.49 2.77 -13.83
C HIS A 20 9.01 3.59 -12.64
N LEU A 21 9.79 4.60 -12.28
CA LEU A 21 9.37 5.57 -11.27
C LEU A 21 8.29 6.49 -11.90
N PRO A 22 7.08 6.51 -11.35
CA PRO A 22 6.06 7.42 -11.86
C PRO A 22 6.50 8.88 -11.78
N GLN A 23 6.22 9.65 -12.82
CA GLN A 23 6.61 11.07 -12.88
C GLN A 23 6.10 11.86 -11.66
N ILE A 24 4.89 11.57 -11.21
CA ILE A 24 4.32 12.25 -10.04
C ILE A 24 5.16 12.05 -8.78
N LEU A 25 5.79 10.88 -8.63
CA LEU A 25 6.69 10.63 -7.50
C LEU A 25 8.00 11.40 -7.66
N GLU A 26 8.54 11.50 -8.88
CA GLU A 26 9.73 12.32 -9.14
C GLU A 26 9.48 13.78 -8.75
N GLU A 27 8.29 14.31 -9.06
CA GLU A 27 7.93 15.69 -8.77
C GLU A 27 7.81 15.97 -7.27
N ILE A 28 7.34 15.00 -6.49
CA ILE A 28 7.12 15.19 -5.05
C ILE A 28 8.32 14.77 -4.19
N LEU A 29 9.31 14.08 -4.76
CA LEU A 29 10.49 13.63 -4.00
C LEU A 29 11.16 14.73 -3.19
N PRO A 30 11.42 15.95 -3.74
CA PRO A 30 12.00 17.02 -2.94
C PRO A 30 11.16 17.43 -1.74
N GLN A 31 9.83 17.31 -1.86
CA GLN A 31 8.89 17.70 -0.79
C GLN A 31 8.85 16.67 0.34
N ILE A 32 9.08 15.39 0.04
CA ILE A 32 8.99 14.31 1.01
C ILE A 32 10.34 13.85 1.55
N SER A 33 11.45 14.35 1.00
CA SER A 33 12.80 13.93 1.40
C SER A 33 13.12 14.20 2.87
N GLU A 34 12.50 15.20 3.46
CA GLU A 34 12.67 15.56 4.88
C GLU A 34 11.71 14.81 5.80
N LEU A 35 10.77 14.07 5.23
CA LEU A 35 9.80 13.29 6.00
C LEU A 35 10.35 11.89 6.30
N ASN A 36 9.69 11.19 7.20
CA ASN A 36 10.04 9.80 7.52
C ASN A 36 9.55 8.86 6.43
N VAL A 37 10.04 9.06 5.20
CA VAL A 37 9.66 8.31 3.99
C VAL A 37 10.91 7.75 3.34
N LYS A 38 10.84 6.50 2.90
CA LYS A 38 11.88 5.86 2.12
C LYS A 38 11.28 5.35 0.80
N LEU A 39 11.93 5.66 -0.31
CA LEU A 39 11.51 5.24 -1.63
C LEU A 39 12.47 4.18 -2.15
N TYR A 40 11.91 3.05 -2.57
CA TYR A 40 12.62 2.00 -3.29
C TYR A 40 11.98 1.85 -4.67
N ASP A 41 12.71 2.16 -5.70
CA ASP A 41 12.24 2.00 -7.08
C ASP A 41 12.82 0.75 -7.73
N ASN A 42 12.19 0.31 -8.80
CA ASN A 42 12.65 -0.81 -9.62
C ASN A 42 12.94 -2.09 -8.82
N LEU A 43 12.05 -2.44 -7.91
CA LEU A 43 12.21 -3.64 -7.10
C LEU A 43 11.85 -4.91 -7.89
N SER A 44 12.64 -5.97 -7.65
CA SER A 44 12.21 -7.33 -8.01
C SER A 44 11.08 -7.77 -7.07
N PHE A 45 10.34 -8.80 -7.45
CA PHE A 45 9.30 -9.37 -6.59
C PHE A 45 9.88 -9.87 -5.26
N SER A 46 11.05 -10.51 -5.31
CA SER A 46 11.73 -11.00 -4.11
C SER A 46 12.07 -9.87 -3.13
N GLN A 47 12.53 -8.73 -3.65
CA GLN A 47 12.83 -7.55 -2.83
C GLN A 47 11.56 -6.95 -2.23
N LEU A 48 10.48 -6.88 -3.00
CA LEU A 48 9.18 -6.42 -2.51
C LEU A 48 8.64 -7.34 -1.41
N GLU A 49 8.78 -8.65 -1.59
CA GLU A 49 8.39 -9.63 -0.59
C GLU A 49 9.13 -9.41 0.72
N ASP A 50 10.45 -9.24 0.67
CA ASP A 50 11.27 -8.99 1.86
C ASP A 50 10.84 -7.73 2.61
N ILE A 51 10.57 -6.66 1.90
CA ILE A 51 10.10 -5.40 2.49
C ILE A 51 8.72 -5.60 3.13
N THR A 52 7.83 -6.29 2.45
CA THR A 52 6.48 -6.56 2.95
C THR A 52 6.52 -7.36 4.24
N LEU A 53 7.35 -8.39 4.32
CA LEU A 53 7.49 -9.22 5.52
C LEU A 53 7.99 -8.45 6.74
N LYS A 54 8.71 -7.36 6.53
CA LYS A 54 9.21 -6.48 7.60
C LYS A 54 8.27 -5.33 7.92
N SER A 55 7.16 -5.23 7.18
CA SER A 55 6.20 -4.15 7.34
C SER A 55 5.03 -4.59 8.21
N ARG A 56 4.36 -3.64 8.83
CA ARG A 56 3.18 -3.90 9.65
C ARG A 56 1.90 -3.86 8.84
N ILE A 57 1.87 -3.01 7.81
CA ILE A 57 0.69 -2.79 6.98
C ILE A 57 1.14 -2.69 5.54
N LEU A 58 0.45 -3.40 4.65
CA LEU A 58 0.61 -3.27 3.21
C LEU A 58 -0.59 -2.53 2.63
N ILE A 59 -0.33 -1.52 1.82
CA ILE A 59 -1.36 -0.86 1.01
C ILE A 59 -0.95 -1.03 -0.44
N SER A 60 -1.76 -1.73 -1.21
CA SER A 60 -1.42 -2.03 -2.60
C SER A 60 -2.65 -2.28 -3.45
N CYS A 61 -2.48 -2.18 -4.76
CA CYS A 61 -3.45 -2.76 -5.68
C CYS A 61 -3.35 -4.28 -5.61
N HIS A 62 -4.48 -4.96 -5.74
CA HIS A 62 -4.55 -6.41 -5.66
C HIS A 62 -3.57 -7.08 -6.62
N GLY A 63 -2.84 -8.06 -6.14
CA GLY A 63 -1.87 -8.81 -6.93
C GLY A 63 -1.19 -9.88 -6.10
N ALA A 64 -0.09 -10.43 -6.62
CA ALA A 64 0.65 -11.50 -5.95
C ALA A 64 1.10 -11.11 -4.54
N ILE A 65 1.46 -9.84 -4.32
CA ILE A 65 1.91 -9.39 -3.00
C ILE A 65 0.79 -9.42 -1.96
N SER A 66 -0.47 -9.30 -2.37
CA SER A 66 -1.62 -9.43 -1.46
C SER A 66 -1.70 -10.84 -0.87
N HIS A 67 -1.38 -11.86 -1.66
CA HIS A 67 -1.34 -13.25 -1.20
C HIS A 67 -0.18 -13.49 -0.22
N VAL A 68 0.97 -12.89 -0.49
CA VAL A 68 2.14 -12.96 0.42
C VAL A 68 1.79 -12.32 1.76
N ALA A 69 1.20 -11.15 1.75
CA ALA A 69 0.79 -10.46 2.98
C ALA A 69 -0.20 -11.30 3.79
N SER A 70 -1.19 -11.89 3.14
CA SER A 70 -2.17 -12.73 3.81
C SER A 70 -1.54 -13.98 4.42
N ALA A 71 -0.68 -14.67 3.68
CA ALA A 71 -0.01 -15.87 4.15
C ALA A 71 0.86 -15.61 5.39
N ASN A 72 1.37 -14.42 5.55
CA ASN A 72 2.23 -14.01 6.65
C ASN A 72 1.50 -13.15 7.69
N LYS A 73 0.18 -13.08 7.63
CA LYS A 73 -0.69 -12.37 8.57
C LYS A 73 -0.36 -10.88 8.68
N ILE A 74 0.17 -10.29 7.61
CA ILE A 74 0.42 -8.86 7.52
C ILE A 74 -0.92 -8.16 7.29
N LYS A 75 -1.20 -7.14 8.07
CA LYS A 75 -2.41 -6.32 7.86
C LYS A 75 -2.33 -5.64 6.51
N GLN A 76 -3.44 -5.62 5.78
CA GLN A 76 -3.42 -5.01 4.46
C GLN A 76 -4.69 -4.24 4.13
N ILE A 77 -4.51 -3.26 3.28
CA ILE A 77 -5.60 -2.56 2.59
C ILE A 77 -5.37 -2.83 1.09
N ASP A 78 -6.21 -3.66 0.53
CA ASP A 78 -6.12 -4.11 -0.85
C ASP A 78 -7.06 -3.26 -1.72
N ILE A 79 -6.53 -2.70 -2.79
CA ILE A 79 -7.34 -1.86 -3.69
C ILE A 79 -7.75 -2.72 -4.88
N ILE A 80 -9.05 -2.97 -4.98
CA ILE A 80 -9.63 -3.89 -5.95
C ILE A 80 -10.55 -3.17 -6.94
N ASP A 81 -10.80 -3.82 -8.06
CA ASP A 81 -11.70 -3.32 -9.09
C ASP A 81 -13.10 -3.92 -8.90
N LYS A 82 -14.12 -3.08 -8.99
CA LYS A 82 -15.53 -3.51 -8.86
C LYS A 82 -15.96 -4.51 -9.93
N SER A 83 -15.31 -4.48 -11.09
CA SER A 83 -15.67 -5.35 -12.22
C SER A 83 -15.27 -6.81 -12.02
N PHE A 84 -14.43 -7.10 -11.02
CA PHE A 84 -13.98 -8.46 -10.74
C PHE A 84 -14.48 -8.93 -9.37
N ASN A 85 -14.79 -10.22 -9.29
CA ASN A 85 -15.14 -10.85 -8.03
C ASN A 85 -13.89 -11.50 -7.43
N TYR A 86 -13.33 -10.86 -6.40
CA TYR A 86 -12.12 -11.35 -5.73
C TYR A 86 -12.42 -12.30 -4.57
N SER A 87 -13.69 -12.52 -4.21
CA SER A 87 -14.05 -13.34 -3.05
C SER A 87 -13.49 -14.77 -3.14
N ARG A 88 -13.42 -15.33 -4.36
CA ARG A 88 -12.82 -16.64 -4.61
C ARG A 88 -11.38 -16.73 -4.12
N TRP A 89 -10.64 -15.64 -4.21
CA TRP A 89 -9.21 -15.59 -3.93
C TRP A 89 -8.90 -15.10 -2.53
N THR A 90 -9.84 -14.38 -1.92
CA THR A 90 -9.60 -13.63 -0.68
C THR A 90 -10.45 -14.09 0.51
N GLU A 91 -11.38 -15.02 0.31
CA GLU A 91 -12.30 -15.43 1.38
C GLU A 91 -11.59 -16.00 2.60
N HIS A 92 -10.41 -16.58 2.43
CA HIS A 92 -9.60 -17.14 3.51
C HIS A 92 -8.51 -16.19 4.01
N PHE A 93 -8.43 -14.97 3.47
CA PHE A 93 -7.46 -13.99 3.90
C PHE A 93 -7.79 -13.50 5.31
N ARG A 94 -6.75 -13.36 6.13
CA ARG A 94 -6.83 -12.81 7.48
C ARG A 94 -6.20 -11.42 7.52
N ASN A 95 -6.66 -10.58 8.46
CA ASN A 95 -6.18 -9.20 8.59
C ASN A 95 -6.33 -8.42 7.27
N TYR A 96 -7.38 -8.76 6.55
CA TYR A 96 -7.62 -8.30 5.20
C TYR A 96 -8.72 -7.25 5.18
N ASN A 97 -8.40 -6.11 4.57
CA ASN A 97 -9.36 -5.05 4.28
C ASN A 97 -9.25 -4.74 2.80
N TYR A 98 -10.34 -4.40 2.17
CA TYR A 98 -10.30 -3.99 0.78
C TYR A 98 -11.07 -2.68 0.58
N LEU A 99 -10.67 -1.96 -0.46
CA LEU A 99 -11.34 -0.77 -0.95
C LEU A 99 -11.47 -0.87 -2.46
N TYR A 100 -12.58 -0.40 -2.99
CA TYR A 100 -12.74 -0.32 -4.43
C TYR A 100 -11.97 0.87 -5.00
N ARG A 101 -11.42 0.70 -6.18
CA ARG A 101 -10.83 1.81 -6.92
C ARG A 101 -11.84 2.93 -7.08
N ASP A 102 -11.39 4.15 -6.90
CA ASP A 102 -12.20 5.35 -6.96
C ASP A 102 -11.31 6.53 -7.36
N LYS A 103 -11.90 7.70 -7.47
CA LYS A 103 -11.12 8.93 -7.66
C LYS A 103 -10.09 9.06 -6.54
N PHE A 104 -8.95 9.64 -6.87
CA PHE A 104 -7.80 9.68 -5.96
C PHE A 104 -8.14 10.27 -4.58
N ASP A 105 -8.81 11.40 -4.56
CA ASP A 105 -9.16 12.08 -3.31
C ASP A 105 -10.12 11.27 -2.44
N VAL A 106 -11.10 10.61 -3.07
CA VAL A 106 -12.07 9.74 -2.39
C VAL A 106 -11.35 8.53 -1.81
N LEU A 107 -10.52 7.87 -2.62
CA LEU A 107 -9.77 6.69 -2.19
C LEU A 107 -8.80 7.03 -1.07
N ALA A 108 -8.09 8.14 -1.18
CA ALA A 108 -7.16 8.60 -0.15
C ALA A 108 -7.86 8.79 1.20
N GLY A 109 -9.04 9.41 1.20
CA GLY A 109 -9.84 9.58 2.41
C GLY A 109 -10.25 8.25 3.04
N LYS A 110 -10.63 7.27 2.22
CA LYS A 110 -10.99 5.93 2.69
C LYS A 110 -9.81 5.17 3.26
N ILE A 111 -8.63 5.30 2.65
CA ILE A 111 -7.39 4.70 3.17
C ILE A 111 -7.08 5.26 4.55
N LEU A 112 -7.12 6.58 4.71
CA LEU A 112 -6.87 7.22 5.99
C LEU A 112 -7.85 6.78 7.07
N GLU A 113 -9.12 6.62 6.71
CA GLU A 113 -10.15 6.12 7.62
C GLU A 113 -9.84 4.70 8.09
N LYS A 114 -9.44 3.82 7.18
CA LYS A 114 -9.05 2.44 7.52
C LYS A 114 -7.82 2.41 8.43
N LEU A 115 -6.85 3.28 8.19
CA LEU A 115 -5.62 3.32 8.98
C LEU A 115 -5.85 3.70 10.44
N LYS A 116 -6.93 4.41 10.75
CA LYS A 116 -7.28 4.75 12.13
C LYS A 116 -7.56 3.52 12.99
N ASN A 117 -7.99 2.43 12.37
CA ASN A 117 -8.37 1.20 13.06
C ASN A 117 -7.24 0.16 13.14
N PHE A 118 -6.05 0.55 12.76
CA PHE A 118 -4.89 -0.36 12.76
C PHE A 118 -3.93 -0.03 13.91
#